data_c08e8679fc0db2e3c46d20d9efb53a3c
#
_entry.id   c08e8679fc0db2e3c46d20d9efb53a3c
#
_cell.length_a   1.000
_cell.length_b   1.000
_cell.length_c   1.000
_cell.angle_alpha   90.00
_cell.angle_beta   90.00
_cell.angle_gamma   90.00
#
_symmetry.space_group_name_H-M   'P 1'
#
loop_
_entity.id
_entity.type
_entity.pdbx_description
1 polymer ?
#
loop_
_entity_poly.entity_id
_entity_poly.type
_entity_poly.pdbx_seq_one_letter_code
_entity_poly.pdbx_strand_id
1 'polypeptide(L)'
;MRDIQYYISQPKIDAHNHLNLGMHYTSYLAWSGSSIPNFPRKMNGLDEMHDIIARYTRPRCQTAEDVVSLIDMSVRDAIEDGVSILEGSIDIGFMVHFREDIDKFLDMVASFPAKYASQIEMRPELGLGKTFDKDKIARWVLPLMESGLFKSIDLYGPEIEDGIAEFKYIFKKAEKLGIKKKAHVGEFSNAHSVQRFVEFFDLDEVQHGIGAAQDDKVLEFLAKRKVRCNVCPQSNYMLGSVPSLEAHPIKKMLDAGVPITIGTDDLLFFDHSVSRQVLNLVELKVITEGDADKILREGICPTIPSSAR
;
A
#
# COMPACT_ATOMS: atom_id res chain seq x y z
N MET A 1 -23.47 18.08 0.03
CA MET A 1 -22.31 17.23 -0.32
C MET A 1 -21.12 17.80 0.41
N ARG A 2 -20.38 16.94 1.10
CA ARG A 2 -19.16 17.28 1.85
C ARG A 2 -18.07 17.64 0.85
N ASP A 3 -17.24 18.63 1.17
CA ASP A 3 -16.13 19.08 0.32
C ASP A 3 -14.80 18.37 0.69
N ILE A 4 -13.74 18.69 -0.02
CA ILE A 4 -12.42 18.10 0.22
C ILE A 4 -11.89 18.42 1.62
N GLN A 5 -12.18 19.64 2.16
CA GLN A 5 -11.71 20.04 3.48
C GLN A 5 -12.36 19.20 4.58
N TYR A 6 -13.63 18.82 4.39
CA TYR A 6 -14.27 17.86 5.31
C TYR A 6 -13.46 16.55 5.36
N TYR A 7 -13.13 15.93 4.20
CA TYR A 7 -12.41 14.66 4.18
C TYR A 7 -10.97 14.79 4.68
N ILE A 8 -10.28 15.91 4.39
CA ILE A 8 -8.94 16.18 4.95
C ILE A 8 -9.00 16.24 6.48
N SER A 9 -10.04 16.87 7.06
CA SER A 9 -10.17 17.01 8.52
C SER A 9 -10.55 15.71 9.26
N GLN A 10 -11.01 14.68 8.53
CA GLN A 10 -11.36 13.42 9.18
C GLN A 10 -10.12 12.57 9.46
N PRO A 11 -9.99 11.98 10.66
CA PRO A 11 -8.94 11.01 10.91
C PRO A 11 -9.10 9.81 9.96
N LYS A 12 -7.98 9.37 9.38
CA LYS A 12 -7.95 8.26 8.41
C LYS A 12 -6.62 7.53 8.41
N ILE A 13 -6.62 6.33 7.88
CA ILE A 13 -5.41 5.57 7.59
C ILE A 13 -5.11 5.58 6.09
N ASP A 14 -3.83 5.69 5.74
CA ASP A 14 -3.30 5.24 4.47
C ASP A 14 -2.58 3.91 4.72
N ALA A 15 -3.23 2.79 4.36
CA ALA A 15 -2.75 1.44 4.65
C ALA A 15 -2.09 0.76 3.44
N HIS A 16 -1.96 1.52 2.35
CA HIS A 16 -1.32 1.08 1.12
C HIS A 16 -0.62 2.26 0.46
N ASN A 17 0.65 2.44 0.77
CA ASN A 17 1.50 3.51 0.25
C ASN A 17 2.92 2.99 0.09
N HIS A 18 3.48 3.10 -1.12
CA HIS A 18 4.89 2.82 -1.37
C HIS A 18 5.71 4.10 -1.13
N LEU A 19 6.40 4.19 0.00
CA LEU A 19 7.00 5.43 0.49
C LEU A 19 8.05 6.06 -0.44
N ASN A 20 8.60 5.32 -1.37
CA ASN A 20 9.50 5.86 -2.39
C ASN A 20 8.79 6.53 -3.58
N LEU A 21 7.49 6.35 -3.70
CA LEU A 21 6.60 6.89 -4.74
C LEU A 21 5.30 7.47 -4.14
N GLY A 22 5.19 7.51 -2.82
CA GLY A 22 4.00 7.91 -2.07
C GLY A 22 3.83 9.43 -1.89
N MET A 23 4.56 10.27 -2.64
CA MET A 23 4.46 11.72 -2.60
C MET A 23 3.74 12.27 -3.82
N HIS A 24 3.26 13.51 -3.73
CA HIS A 24 2.72 14.24 -4.89
C HIS A 24 3.78 14.52 -5.94
N TYR A 25 3.36 14.57 -7.20
CA TYR A 25 4.23 14.94 -8.33
C TYR A 25 4.94 16.29 -8.12
N THR A 26 4.26 17.27 -7.55
CA THR A 26 4.83 18.59 -7.24
C THR A 26 5.93 18.54 -6.21
N SER A 27 5.79 17.73 -5.16
CA SER A 27 6.83 17.51 -4.13
C SER A 27 8.05 16.83 -4.74
N TYR A 28 7.82 15.80 -5.54
CA TYR A 28 8.88 15.09 -6.24
C TYR A 28 9.64 15.98 -7.24
N LEU A 29 8.90 16.79 -8.03
CA LEU A 29 9.50 17.71 -9.01
C LEU A 29 10.38 18.77 -8.34
N ALA A 30 9.92 19.31 -7.22
CA ALA A 30 10.70 20.28 -6.44
C ALA A 30 11.99 19.69 -5.89
N TRP A 31 11.96 18.45 -5.44
CA TRP A 31 13.15 17.73 -4.95
C TRP A 31 14.11 17.34 -6.08
N SER A 32 13.57 16.80 -7.18
CA SER A 32 14.41 16.23 -8.25
C SER A 32 15.27 17.27 -8.98
N GLY A 33 14.93 18.56 -8.88
CA GLY A 33 15.65 19.68 -9.51
C GLY A 33 15.71 19.61 -11.03
N SER A 34 14.98 18.72 -11.66
CA SER A 34 14.98 18.49 -13.10
C SER A 34 13.58 18.24 -13.62
N SER A 35 13.34 18.65 -14.86
CA SER A 35 12.08 18.34 -15.54
C SER A 35 11.92 16.82 -15.71
N ILE A 36 10.83 16.29 -15.20
CA ILE A 36 10.29 14.97 -15.55
C ILE A 36 8.99 15.19 -16.31
N PRO A 37 8.66 14.34 -17.30
CA PRO A 37 7.41 14.52 -18.03
C PRO A 37 6.22 14.32 -17.09
N ASN A 38 5.10 14.97 -17.40
CA ASN A 38 3.83 14.59 -16.79
C ASN A 38 3.54 13.14 -17.11
N PHE A 39 3.18 12.37 -16.10
CA PHE A 39 2.83 10.97 -16.29
C PHE A 39 1.48 10.82 -17.00
N PRO A 40 1.27 9.73 -17.76
CA PRO A 40 -0.02 9.49 -18.43
C PRO A 40 -1.14 9.39 -17.39
N ARG A 41 -2.32 9.91 -17.74
CA ARG A 41 -3.52 9.77 -16.90
C ARG A 41 -4.11 8.36 -16.92
N LYS A 42 -3.68 7.51 -17.84
CA LYS A 42 -4.03 6.11 -17.92
C LYS A 42 -2.85 5.37 -18.53
N MET A 43 -2.47 4.27 -17.91
CA MET A 43 -1.38 3.39 -18.31
C MET A 43 -1.93 2.04 -18.75
N ASN A 44 -1.16 1.33 -19.56
CA ASN A 44 -1.50 -0.02 -19.99
C ASN A 44 -0.91 -1.05 -19.03
N GLY A 45 -1.41 -1.05 -17.77
CA GLY A 45 -1.00 -1.96 -16.73
C GLY A 45 0.33 -1.62 -16.06
N LEU A 46 0.81 -2.55 -15.24
CA LEU A 46 2.04 -2.41 -14.45
C LEU A 46 3.31 -2.26 -15.30
N ASP A 47 3.38 -2.91 -16.45
CA ASP A 47 4.60 -2.92 -17.26
C ASP A 47 4.95 -1.50 -17.74
N GLU A 48 3.96 -0.74 -18.23
CA GLU A 48 4.17 0.65 -18.63
C GLU A 48 4.58 1.52 -17.43
N MET A 49 3.97 1.33 -16.26
CA MET A 49 4.36 2.03 -15.04
C MET A 49 5.80 1.70 -14.65
N HIS A 50 6.20 0.44 -14.69
CA HIS A 50 7.57 0.02 -14.39
C HIS A 50 8.60 0.59 -15.39
N ASP A 51 8.24 0.73 -16.67
CA ASP A 51 9.08 1.39 -17.66
C ASP A 51 9.27 2.87 -17.34
N ILE A 52 8.21 3.56 -16.89
CA ILE A 52 8.29 4.96 -16.44
C ILE A 52 9.17 5.06 -15.19
N ILE A 53 9.01 4.18 -14.20
CA ILE A 53 9.85 4.10 -13.00
C ILE A 53 11.32 3.92 -13.39
N ALA A 54 11.60 2.94 -14.24
CA ALA A 54 12.96 2.63 -14.67
C ALA A 54 13.63 3.81 -15.39
N ARG A 55 12.86 4.56 -16.16
CA ARG A 55 13.35 5.68 -16.98
C ARG A 55 13.51 6.99 -16.21
N TYR A 56 12.58 7.29 -15.31
CA TYR A 56 12.50 8.63 -14.71
C TYR A 56 12.74 8.69 -13.20
N THR A 57 12.27 7.73 -12.41
CA THR A 57 12.40 7.81 -10.95
C THR A 57 13.61 7.05 -10.42
N ARG A 58 13.83 5.83 -10.86
CA ARG A 58 14.96 5.00 -10.43
C ARG A 58 16.34 5.68 -10.63
N PRO A 59 16.64 6.37 -11.74
CA PRO A 59 17.90 7.05 -11.92
C PRO A 59 18.14 8.21 -10.95
N ARG A 60 17.11 8.69 -10.25
CA ARG A 60 17.17 9.78 -9.27
C ARG A 60 17.23 9.31 -7.82
N CYS A 61 17.08 8.02 -7.58
CA CYS A 61 17.22 7.40 -6.27
C CYS A 61 18.48 6.51 -6.28
N GLN A 62 19.64 7.09 -5.95
CA GLN A 62 20.95 6.44 -6.08
C GLN A 62 21.71 6.34 -4.75
N THR A 63 21.29 7.09 -3.74
CA THR A 63 21.96 7.17 -2.44
C THR A 63 20.99 6.90 -1.29
N ALA A 64 21.53 6.65 -0.10
CA ALA A 64 20.73 6.55 1.12
C ALA A 64 19.98 7.87 1.42
N GLU A 65 20.61 9.01 1.14
CA GLU A 65 20.01 10.33 1.31
C GLU A 65 18.82 10.55 0.36
N ASP A 66 18.89 10.02 -0.85
CA ASP A 66 17.76 10.06 -1.78
C ASP A 66 16.58 9.24 -1.23
N VAL A 67 16.83 8.02 -0.73
CA VAL A 67 15.81 7.18 -0.09
C VAL A 67 15.16 7.91 1.09
N VAL A 68 15.97 8.50 1.97
CA VAL A 68 15.48 9.31 3.10
C VAL A 68 14.60 10.46 2.62
N SER A 69 15.00 11.16 1.57
CA SER A 69 14.28 12.31 1.02
C SER A 69 12.91 11.90 0.45
N LEU A 70 12.86 10.78 -0.28
CA LEU A 70 11.61 10.25 -0.86
C LEU A 70 10.62 9.85 0.24
N ILE A 71 11.08 9.11 1.25
CA ILE A 71 10.24 8.74 2.40
C ILE A 71 9.76 9.99 3.14
N ASP A 72 10.62 10.96 3.38
CA ASP A 72 10.29 12.21 4.07
C ASP A 72 9.18 12.98 3.34
N MET A 73 9.25 13.09 2.02
CA MET A 73 8.21 13.72 1.20
C MET A 73 6.88 12.97 1.32
N SER A 74 6.89 11.64 1.22
CA SER A 74 5.68 10.83 1.32
C SER A 74 4.99 10.98 2.67
N VAL A 75 5.76 11.01 3.77
CA VAL A 75 5.19 11.23 5.10
C VAL A 75 4.59 12.64 5.22
N ARG A 76 5.26 13.68 4.70
CA ARG A 76 4.73 15.06 4.74
C ARG A 76 3.45 15.20 3.92
N ASP A 77 3.43 14.65 2.71
CA ASP A 77 2.23 14.72 1.85
C ASP A 77 1.04 13.95 2.48
N ALA A 78 1.30 12.83 3.18
CA ALA A 78 0.28 12.14 3.96
C ALA A 78 -0.25 12.98 5.14
N ILE A 79 0.63 13.71 5.84
CA ILE A 79 0.24 14.64 6.91
C ILE A 79 -0.64 15.77 6.35
N GLU A 80 -0.28 16.34 5.19
CA GLU A 80 -1.05 17.41 4.54
C GLU A 80 -2.47 16.93 4.14
N ASP A 81 -2.65 15.66 3.79
CA ASP A 81 -3.97 15.05 3.56
C ASP A 81 -4.73 14.72 4.86
N GLY A 82 -4.15 14.96 6.04
CA GLY A 82 -4.76 14.65 7.34
C GLY A 82 -4.76 13.15 7.67
N VAL A 83 -3.84 12.37 7.10
CA VAL A 83 -3.65 10.96 7.47
C VAL A 83 -3.18 10.88 8.92
N SER A 84 -3.89 10.11 9.74
CA SER A 84 -3.56 9.90 11.15
C SER A 84 -2.65 8.71 11.38
N ILE A 85 -2.77 7.70 10.51
CA ILE A 85 -1.97 6.47 10.53
C ILE A 85 -1.46 6.21 9.11
N LEU A 86 -0.15 6.06 8.97
CA LEU A 86 0.49 5.70 7.70
C LEU A 86 1.16 4.33 7.84
N GLU A 87 0.58 3.31 7.19
CA GLU A 87 1.20 1.99 7.02
C GLU A 87 1.97 2.02 5.68
N GLY A 88 3.20 2.55 5.71
CA GLY A 88 3.98 2.82 4.50
C GLY A 88 5.02 1.75 4.22
N SER A 89 5.02 1.25 2.99
CA SER A 89 5.94 0.22 2.52
C SER A 89 7.32 0.79 2.20
N ILE A 90 8.35 0.20 2.81
CA ILE A 90 9.76 0.47 2.54
C ILE A 90 10.34 -0.78 1.86
N ASP A 91 10.72 -0.62 0.58
CA ASP A 91 11.25 -1.72 -0.23
C ASP A 91 12.57 -2.25 0.34
N ILE A 92 12.64 -3.55 0.59
CA ILE A 92 13.88 -4.22 1.06
C ILE A 92 15.04 -4.01 0.09
N GLY A 93 14.78 -3.77 -1.18
CA GLY A 93 15.79 -3.47 -2.19
C GLY A 93 16.61 -2.22 -1.91
N PHE A 94 16.08 -1.27 -1.13
CA PHE A 94 16.84 -0.08 -0.73
C PHE A 94 18.05 -0.38 0.16
N MET A 95 18.15 -1.57 0.75
CA MET A 95 19.35 -2.03 1.45
C MET A 95 20.64 -1.81 0.66
N VAL A 96 20.58 -1.86 -0.68
CA VAL A 96 21.77 -1.65 -1.53
C VAL A 96 22.34 -0.23 -1.38
N HIS A 97 21.49 0.77 -1.15
CA HIS A 97 21.89 2.17 -0.95
C HIS A 97 22.54 2.39 0.43
N PHE A 98 22.29 1.51 1.38
CA PHE A 98 22.90 1.48 2.71
C PHE A 98 24.11 0.54 2.77
N ARG A 99 24.67 0.12 1.61
CA ARG A 99 25.78 -0.83 1.49
C ARG A 99 25.52 -2.18 2.16
N GLU A 100 24.26 -2.61 2.13
CA GLU A 100 23.75 -3.84 2.76
C GLU A 100 23.96 -3.87 4.30
N ASP A 101 24.16 -2.71 4.93
CA ASP A 101 24.34 -2.54 6.37
C ASP A 101 22.97 -2.45 7.04
N ILE A 102 22.60 -3.53 7.74
CA ILE A 102 21.29 -3.68 8.37
C ILE A 102 21.06 -2.60 9.44
N ASP A 103 22.06 -2.31 10.25
CA ASP A 103 21.91 -1.36 11.36
C ASP A 103 21.63 0.06 10.82
N LYS A 104 22.36 0.49 9.80
CA LYS A 104 22.11 1.80 9.16
C LYS A 104 20.73 1.89 8.52
N PHE A 105 20.27 0.80 7.91
CA PHE A 105 18.93 0.76 7.34
C PHE A 105 17.86 0.83 8.44
N LEU A 106 18.04 0.11 9.54
CA LEU A 106 17.13 0.15 10.69
C LEU A 106 17.15 1.51 11.38
N ASP A 107 18.31 2.16 11.52
CA ASP A 107 18.41 3.53 12.06
C ASP A 107 17.60 4.52 11.20
N MET A 108 17.70 4.41 9.88
CA MET A 108 16.89 5.20 8.95
C MET A 108 15.40 4.93 9.18
N VAL A 109 14.96 3.66 9.19
CA VAL A 109 13.54 3.30 9.40
C VAL A 109 13.03 3.85 10.73
N ALA A 110 13.80 3.70 11.82
CA ALA A 110 13.42 4.16 13.16
C ALA A 110 13.32 5.69 13.26
N SER A 111 14.05 6.41 12.44
CA SER A 111 14.10 7.88 12.49
C SER A 111 12.76 8.54 12.14
N PHE A 112 11.98 7.95 11.22
CA PHE A 112 10.72 8.55 10.74
C PHE A 112 9.59 8.51 11.76
N PRO A 113 9.24 7.37 12.39
CA PRO A 113 8.24 7.35 13.45
C PRO A 113 8.60 8.32 14.59
N ALA A 114 9.88 8.43 14.95
CA ALA A 114 10.34 9.35 15.98
C ALA A 114 10.19 10.83 15.56
N LYS A 115 10.60 11.16 14.33
CA LYS A 115 10.54 12.52 13.77
C LYS A 115 9.12 13.06 13.68
N TYR A 116 8.16 12.22 13.31
CA TYR A 116 6.79 12.64 13.02
C TYR A 116 5.77 12.25 14.10
N ALA A 117 6.20 11.74 15.24
CA ALA A 117 5.35 11.22 16.33
C ALA A 117 4.23 12.15 16.80
N SER A 118 4.42 13.48 16.73
CA SER A 118 3.41 14.47 17.13
C SER A 118 2.36 14.78 16.04
N GLN A 119 2.55 14.28 14.82
CA GLN A 119 1.72 14.64 13.67
C GLN A 119 1.02 13.42 13.06
N ILE A 120 1.67 12.27 13.02
CA ILE A 120 1.17 11.06 12.40
C ILE A 120 1.72 9.82 13.11
N GLU A 121 0.90 8.77 13.25
CA GLU A 121 1.37 7.45 13.64
C GLU A 121 1.91 6.73 12.42
N MET A 122 3.24 6.65 12.30
CA MET A 122 3.87 5.89 11.22
C MET A 122 4.10 4.45 11.64
N ARG A 123 3.62 3.52 10.84
CA ARG A 123 3.77 2.06 10.98
C ARG A 123 4.59 1.53 9.81
N PRO A 124 5.92 1.44 9.91
CA PRO A 124 6.74 0.93 8.82
C PRO A 124 6.32 -0.47 8.38
N GLU A 125 6.21 -0.66 7.07
CA GLU A 125 5.94 -1.93 6.43
C GLU A 125 7.16 -2.38 5.64
N LEU A 126 7.54 -3.66 5.72
CA LEU A 126 8.64 -4.22 4.96
C LEU A 126 8.13 -4.70 3.60
N GLY A 127 8.49 -3.98 2.55
CA GLY A 127 8.12 -4.28 1.18
C GLY A 127 9.02 -5.35 0.55
N LEU A 128 8.41 -6.40 -0.01
CA LEU A 128 9.08 -7.56 -0.61
C LEU A 128 8.65 -7.70 -2.07
N GLY A 129 9.50 -7.27 -2.99
CA GLY A 129 9.25 -7.45 -4.42
C GLY A 129 9.42 -8.92 -4.85
N LYS A 130 8.40 -9.52 -5.48
CA LYS A 130 8.45 -10.92 -5.97
C LYS A 130 9.58 -11.17 -6.97
N THR A 131 10.00 -10.15 -7.70
CA THR A 131 11.06 -10.22 -8.73
C THR A 131 12.43 -9.81 -8.21
N PHE A 132 12.54 -9.39 -6.95
CA PHE A 132 13.82 -9.02 -6.36
C PHE A 132 14.71 -10.25 -6.12
N ASP A 133 16.02 -10.02 -5.99
CA ASP A 133 17.04 -11.03 -5.72
C ASP A 133 16.71 -11.81 -4.44
N LYS A 134 16.36 -13.10 -4.58
CA LYS A 134 15.88 -13.94 -3.49
C LYS A 134 16.97 -14.26 -2.46
N ASP A 135 18.23 -14.34 -2.90
CA ASP A 135 19.35 -14.59 -1.99
C ASP A 135 19.59 -13.37 -1.10
N LYS A 136 19.38 -12.16 -1.65
CA LYS A 136 19.42 -10.93 -0.89
C LYS A 136 18.25 -10.84 0.09
N ILE A 137 17.02 -11.13 -0.36
CA ILE A 137 15.87 -11.19 0.54
C ILE A 137 16.15 -12.15 1.69
N ALA A 138 16.61 -13.38 1.40
CA ALA A 138 16.89 -14.38 2.43
C ALA A 138 17.92 -13.93 3.47
N ARG A 139 18.92 -13.14 3.05
CA ARG A 139 19.94 -12.60 3.98
C ARG A 139 19.40 -11.47 4.86
N TRP A 140 18.52 -10.61 4.33
CA TRP A 140 18.14 -9.38 5.03
C TRP A 140 16.80 -9.48 5.74
N VAL A 141 15.85 -10.26 5.22
CA VAL A 141 14.45 -10.22 5.68
C VAL A 141 14.30 -10.60 7.16
N LEU A 142 14.97 -11.65 7.60
CA LEU A 142 14.81 -12.12 8.99
C LEU A 142 15.37 -11.14 10.02
N PRO A 143 16.62 -10.62 9.88
CA PRO A 143 17.12 -9.58 10.78
C PRO A 143 16.26 -8.32 10.80
N LEU A 144 15.75 -7.87 9.64
CA LEU A 144 14.87 -6.72 9.56
C LEU A 144 13.55 -6.96 10.31
N MET A 145 12.94 -8.12 10.14
CA MET A 145 11.70 -8.47 10.87
C MET A 145 11.92 -8.60 12.38
N GLU A 146 13.05 -9.15 12.80
CA GLU A 146 13.40 -9.34 14.21
C GLU A 146 13.74 -8.05 14.95
N SER A 147 13.96 -6.94 14.22
CA SER A 147 14.20 -5.61 14.81
C SER A 147 13.00 -5.07 15.61
N GLY A 148 11.77 -5.56 15.32
CA GLY A 148 10.53 -5.05 15.94
C GLY A 148 10.05 -3.69 15.40
N LEU A 149 10.77 -3.09 14.44
CA LEU A 149 10.40 -1.80 13.84
C LEU A 149 9.23 -1.95 12.84
N PHE A 150 9.27 -3.01 12.01
CA PHE A 150 8.24 -3.24 11.01
C PHE A 150 6.96 -3.82 11.64
N LYS A 151 5.81 -3.22 11.29
CA LYS A 151 4.49 -3.61 11.81
C LYS A 151 3.75 -4.54 10.86
N SER A 152 4.15 -4.54 9.59
CA SER A 152 3.63 -5.43 8.55
C SER A 152 4.72 -5.81 7.56
N ILE A 153 4.45 -6.86 6.80
CA ILE A 153 5.16 -7.21 5.57
C ILE A 153 4.16 -7.16 4.42
N ASP A 154 4.63 -6.78 3.25
CA ASP A 154 3.84 -6.77 2.02
C ASP A 154 4.61 -7.44 0.87
N LEU A 155 3.99 -8.40 0.21
CA LEU A 155 4.54 -9.08 -0.96
C LEU A 155 3.89 -8.53 -2.22
N TYR A 156 4.63 -7.77 -3.03
CA TYR A 156 4.12 -7.06 -4.19
C TYR A 156 4.85 -7.40 -5.51
N GLY A 157 4.40 -6.80 -6.60
CA GLY A 157 4.85 -7.03 -7.96
C GLY A 157 3.90 -7.94 -8.74
N PRO A 158 4.31 -8.55 -9.86
CA PRO A 158 3.41 -9.29 -10.75
C PRO A 158 2.55 -10.32 -10.00
N GLU A 159 1.24 -10.34 -10.27
CA GLU A 159 0.28 -11.25 -9.64
C GLU A 159 0.36 -12.66 -10.25
N ILE A 160 1.56 -13.24 -10.23
CA ILE A 160 1.81 -14.62 -10.65
C ILE A 160 1.84 -15.54 -9.44
N GLU A 161 1.28 -16.72 -9.59
CA GLU A 161 1.23 -17.74 -8.52
C GLU A 161 2.49 -18.60 -8.47
N ASP A 162 3.24 -18.65 -9.55
CA ASP A 162 4.49 -19.39 -9.63
C ASP A 162 5.56 -18.76 -8.73
N GLY A 163 6.25 -19.60 -7.95
CA GLY A 163 7.33 -19.18 -7.07
C GLY A 163 6.87 -18.56 -5.74
N ILE A 164 5.57 -18.35 -5.47
CA ILE A 164 5.11 -17.79 -4.19
C ILE A 164 5.47 -18.67 -2.98
N ALA A 165 5.61 -19.97 -3.18
CA ALA A 165 5.98 -20.91 -2.13
C ALA A 165 7.33 -20.57 -1.47
N GLU A 166 8.22 -19.93 -2.19
CA GLU A 166 9.52 -19.49 -1.71
C GLU A 166 9.44 -18.43 -0.61
N PHE A 167 8.35 -17.66 -0.56
CA PHE A 167 8.12 -16.64 0.46
C PHE A 167 7.41 -17.18 1.71
N LYS A 168 6.90 -18.42 1.69
CA LYS A 168 6.08 -18.95 2.79
C LYS A 168 6.78 -18.93 4.15
N TYR A 169 8.09 -19.11 4.19
CA TYR A 169 8.87 -19.09 5.43
C TYR A 169 8.87 -17.69 6.08
N ILE A 170 8.81 -16.61 5.26
CA ILE A 170 8.75 -15.22 5.72
C ILE A 170 7.42 -14.97 6.42
N PHE A 171 6.31 -15.38 5.79
CA PHE A 171 4.96 -15.23 6.37
C PHE A 171 4.79 -16.04 7.66
N LYS A 172 5.36 -17.26 7.73
CA LYS A 172 5.41 -18.03 8.97
C LYS A 172 6.24 -17.35 10.07
N LYS A 173 7.31 -16.65 9.70
CA LYS A 173 8.11 -15.88 10.66
C LYS A 173 7.35 -14.65 11.12
N ALA A 174 6.64 -13.95 10.20
CA ALA A 174 5.80 -12.80 10.53
C ALA A 174 4.73 -13.17 11.57
N GLU A 175 4.03 -14.30 11.37
CA GLU A 175 3.07 -14.84 12.32
C GLU A 175 3.66 -15.00 13.74
N LYS A 176 4.85 -15.61 13.84
CA LYS A 176 5.56 -15.82 15.12
C LYS A 176 5.98 -14.51 15.81
N LEU A 177 6.22 -13.47 15.03
CA LEU A 177 6.64 -12.16 15.54
C LEU A 177 5.46 -11.21 15.76
N GLY A 178 4.22 -11.62 15.43
CA GLY A 178 3.05 -10.76 15.51
C GLY A 178 3.06 -9.61 14.49
N ILE A 179 3.79 -9.78 13.38
CA ILE A 179 3.85 -8.83 12.26
C ILE A 179 2.69 -9.15 11.32
N LYS A 180 1.90 -8.13 10.92
CA LYS A 180 0.79 -8.30 9.98
C LYS A 180 1.30 -8.79 8.61
N LYS A 181 0.51 -9.65 7.99
CA LYS A 181 0.81 -10.29 6.71
C LYS A 181 -0.06 -9.69 5.63
N LYS A 182 0.55 -9.00 4.67
CA LYS A 182 -0.12 -8.41 3.51
C LYS A 182 0.48 -8.92 2.21
N ALA A 183 -0.30 -8.90 1.14
CA ALA A 183 0.17 -9.17 -0.21
C ALA A 183 -0.71 -8.47 -1.24
N HIS A 184 -0.09 -8.06 -2.35
CA HIS A 184 -0.78 -7.60 -3.55
C HIS A 184 -1.38 -8.80 -4.28
N VAL A 185 -2.70 -8.83 -4.36
CA VAL A 185 -3.46 -9.82 -5.12
C VAL A 185 -4.87 -9.31 -5.41
N GLY A 186 -5.39 -9.65 -6.60
CA GLY A 186 -6.72 -9.22 -7.02
C GLY A 186 -6.77 -7.77 -7.50
N GLU A 187 -5.65 -7.18 -7.88
CA GLU A 187 -5.63 -5.96 -8.68
C GLU A 187 -5.93 -6.31 -10.15
N PHE A 188 -5.19 -7.25 -10.70
CA PHE A 188 -5.37 -7.76 -12.06
C PHE A 188 -5.87 -9.20 -12.09
N SER A 189 -5.66 -9.96 -11.03
CA SER A 189 -6.08 -11.36 -10.91
C SER A 189 -7.54 -11.48 -10.42
N ASN A 190 -8.08 -12.69 -10.51
CA ASN A 190 -9.48 -12.99 -10.21
C ASN A 190 -9.73 -13.36 -8.73
N ALA A 191 -11.00 -13.59 -8.40
CA ALA A 191 -11.45 -13.95 -7.05
C ALA A 191 -10.75 -15.21 -6.50
N HIS A 192 -10.51 -16.22 -7.35
CA HIS A 192 -9.84 -17.45 -6.92
C HIS A 192 -8.41 -17.20 -6.45
N SER A 193 -7.66 -16.34 -7.16
CA SER A 193 -6.31 -15.96 -6.77
C SER A 193 -6.32 -15.22 -5.43
N VAL A 194 -7.29 -14.33 -5.20
CA VAL A 194 -7.44 -13.64 -3.90
C VAL A 194 -7.63 -14.65 -2.77
N GLN A 195 -8.60 -15.54 -2.91
CA GLN A 195 -8.86 -16.58 -1.89
C GLN A 195 -7.61 -17.43 -1.65
N ARG A 196 -6.96 -17.89 -2.72
CA ARG A 196 -5.78 -18.75 -2.64
C ARG A 196 -4.61 -18.07 -1.92
N PHE A 197 -4.33 -16.79 -2.20
CA PHE A 197 -3.27 -16.06 -1.50
C PHE A 197 -3.58 -15.89 -0.02
N VAL A 198 -4.83 -15.52 0.32
CA VAL A 198 -5.27 -15.41 1.70
C VAL A 198 -5.10 -16.73 2.45
N GLU A 199 -5.51 -17.85 1.87
CA GLU A 199 -5.37 -19.17 2.50
C GLU A 199 -3.92 -19.63 2.57
N PHE A 200 -3.14 -19.42 1.51
CA PHE A 200 -1.76 -19.91 1.41
C PHE A 200 -0.82 -19.22 2.39
N PHE A 201 -0.93 -17.89 2.51
CA PHE A 201 -0.09 -17.07 3.39
C PHE A 201 -0.75 -16.78 4.75
N ASP A 202 -2.02 -17.12 4.93
CA ASP A 202 -2.85 -16.72 6.06
C ASP A 202 -2.82 -15.20 6.26
N LEU A 203 -3.17 -14.46 5.19
CA LEU A 203 -3.09 -13.02 5.17
C LEU A 203 -4.05 -12.37 6.16
N ASP A 204 -3.60 -11.33 6.82
CA ASP A 204 -4.41 -10.42 7.63
C ASP A 204 -5.09 -9.36 6.75
N GLU A 205 -4.41 -8.94 5.68
CA GLU A 205 -4.86 -7.89 4.76
C GLU A 205 -4.45 -8.21 3.32
N VAL A 206 -5.21 -7.68 2.38
CA VAL A 206 -4.95 -7.77 0.94
C VAL A 206 -4.77 -6.35 0.39
N GLN A 207 -3.67 -6.10 -0.30
CA GLN A 207 -3.51 -4.89 -1.08
C GLN A 207 -4.33 -5.02 -2.36
N HIS A 208 -5.15 -4.00 -2.66
CA HIS A 208 -6.22 -3.95 -3.67
C HIS A 208 -7.38 -4.92 -3.38
N GLY A 209 -7.27 -6.17 -3.77
CA GLY A 209 -8.29 -7.20 -3.54
C GLY A 209 -9.56 -7.08 -4.38
N ILE A 210 -9.63 -6.18 -5.37
CA ILE A 210 -10.85 -5.88 -6.12
C ILE A 210 -11.36 -7.05 -6.97
N GLY A 211 -10.46 -7.96 -7.37
CA GLY A 211 -10.80 -9.19 -8.07
C GLY A 211 -11.73 -10.11 -7.29
N ALA A 212 -11.75 -10.02 -5.95
CA ALA A 212 -12.69 -10.76 -5.11
C ALA A 212 -14.15 -10.49 -5.46
N ALA A 213 -14.47 -9.29 -5.97
CA ALA A 213 -15.82 -8.91 -6.35
C ALA A 213 -16.41 -9.71 -7.53
N GLN A 214 -15.61 -10.54 -8.21
CA GLN A 214 -16.06 -11.43 -9.28
C GLN A 214 -16.81 -12.65 -8.74
N ASP A 215 -16.66 -13.00 -7.45
CA ASP A 215 -17.35 -14.15 -6.82
C ASP A 215 -17.86 -13.78 -5.42
N ASP A 216 -19.19 -13.82 -5.22
CA ASP A 216 -19.83 -13.48 -3.96
C ASP A 216 -19.38 -14.40 -2.81
N LYS A 217 -19.01 -15.66 -3.09
CA LYS A 217 -18.48 -16.59 -2.07
C LYS A 217 -17.11 -16.15 -1.56
N VAL A 218 -16.28 -15.56 -2.43
CA VAL A 218 -14.97 -15.03 -2.03
C VAL A 218 -15.14 -13.76 -1.21
N LEU A 219 -16.09 -12.89 -1.55
CA LEU A 219 -16.47 -11.75 -0.71
C LEU A 219 -16.94 -12.18 0.67
N GLU A 220 -17.85 -13.18 0.74
CA GLU A 220 -18.33 -13.75 2.00
C GLU A 220 -17.17 -14.36 2.82
N PHE A 221 -16.24 -15.06 2.17
CA PHE A 221 -15.03 -15.61 2.79
C PHE A 221 -14.17 -14.51 3.41
N LEU A 222 -13.88 -13.42 2.68
CA LEU A 222 -13.09 -12.30 3.20
C LEU A 222 -13.79 -11.60 4.37
N ALA A 223 -15.09 -11.34 4.24
CA ALA A 223 -15.91 -10.72 5.28
C ALA A 223 -15.93 -11.57 6.57
N LYS A 224 -16.15 -12.88 6.44
CA LYS A 224 -16.19 -13.82 7.58
C LYS A 224 -14.83 -13.92 8.28
N ARG A 225 -13.74 -13.94 7.53
CA ARG A 225 -12.38 -13.95 8.09
C ARG A 225 -11.90 -12.59 8.53
N LYS A 226 -12.66 -11.52 8.25
CA LYS A 226 -12.29 -10.13 8.51
C LYS A 226 -10.95 -9.74 7.86
N VAL A 227 -10.67 -10.28 6.68
CA VAL A 227 -9.51 -9.88 5.88
C VAL A 227 -9.79 -8.51 5.29
N ARG A 228 -8.99 -7.51 5.67
CA ARG A 228 -9.13 -6.15 5.18
C ARG A 228 -8.58 -6.02 3.76
N CYS A 229 -9.30 -5.35 2.88
CA CYS A 229 -8.81 -4.95 1.56
C CYS A 229 -8.41 -3.47 1.58
N ASN A 230 -7.15 -3.17 1.28
CA ASN A 230 -6.62 -1.81 1.18
C ASN A 230 -6.70 -1.40 -0.30
N VAL A 231 -7.83 -0.83 -0.67
CA VAL A 231 -8.20 -0.57 -2.07
C VAL A 231 -7.63 0.76 -2.53
N CYS A 232 -7.15 0.83 -3.77
CA CYS A 232 -6.60 2.03 -4.38
C CYS A 232 -7.36 2.39 -5.66
N PRO A 233 -8.56 3.01 -5.57
CA PRO A 233 -9.46 3.20 -6.70
C PRO A 233 -8.83 3.95 -7.86
N GLN A 234 -8.03 4.98 -7.58
CA GLN A 234 -7.39 5.77 -8.63
C GLN A 234 -6.31 4.98 -9.37
N SER A 235 -5.48 4.22 -8.64
CA SER A 235 -4.50 3.28 -9.20
C SER A 235 -5.20 2.25 -10.08
N ASN A 236 -6.23 1.59 -9.55
CA ASN A 236 -6.99 0.57 -10.29
C ASN A 236 -7.57 1.10 -11.61
N TYR A 237 -8.05 2.35 -11.63
CA TYR A 237 -8.51 3.00 -12.85
C TYR A 237 -7.35 3.32 -13.79
N MET A 238 -6.29 3.94 -13.30
CA MET A 238 -5.19 4.40 -14.13
C MET A 238 -4.36 3.26 -14.72
N LEU A 239 -4.23 2.15 -14.02
CA LEU A 239 -3.57 0.92 -14.50
C LEU A 239 -4.50 0.00 -15.31
N GLY A 240 -5.78 0.37 -15.44
CA GLY A 240 -6.73 -0.35 -16.29
C GLY A 240 -7.33 -1.61 -15.66
N SER A 241 -7.17 -1.84 -14.36
CA SER A 241 -7.83 -2.94 -13.64
C SER A 241 -9.35 -2.76 -13.61
N VAL A 242 -9.82 -1.51 -13.65
CA VAL A 242 -11.24 -1.17 -13.86
C VAL A 242 -11.39 -0.22 -15.05
N PRO A 243 -12.52 -0.30 -15.80
CA PRO A 243 -12.72 0.53 -17.00
C PRO A 243 -12.92 2.01 -16.65
N SER A 244 -13.55 2.31 -15.50
CA SER A 244 -13.77 3.66 -14.97
C SER A 244 -13.96 3.59 -13.45
N LEU A 245 -13.89 4.76 -12.78
CA LEU A 245 -14.16 4.84 -11.33
C LEU A 245 -15.61 4.51 -10.99
N GLU A 246 -16.58 4.85 -11.86
CA GLU A 246 -17.99 4.50 -11.67
C GLU A 246 -18.24 2.98 -11.70
N ALA A 247 -17.40 2.24 -12.42
CA ALA A 247 -17.46 0.78 -12.49
C ALA A 247 -16.64 0.09 -11.39
N HIS A 248 -16.05 0.84 -10.47
CA HIS A 248 -15.22 0.28 -9.42
C HIS A 248 -16.03 -0.58 -8.45
N PRO A 249 -15.61 -1.82 -8.13
CA PRO A 249 -16.42 -2.76 -7.37
C PRO A 249 -16.47 -2.50 -5.85
N ILE A 250 -15.87 -1.42 -5.35
CA ILE A 250 -15.77 -1.10 -3.92
C ILE A 250 -17.13 -1.14 -3.20
N LYS A 251 -18.20 -0.66 -3.85
CA LYS A 251 -19.54 -0.69 -3.24
C LYS A 251 -20.03 -2.11 -3.02
N LYS A 252 -19.83 -2.99 -4.00
CA LYS A 252 -20.19 -4.43 -3.88
C LYS A 252 -19.42 -5.09 -2.74
N MET A 253 -18.13 -4.79 -2.60
CA MET A 253 -17.28 -5.32 -1.52
C MET A 253 -17.76 -4.84 -0.15
N LEU A 254 -18.08 -3.53 -0.01
CA LEU A 254 -18.63 -2.95 1.22
C LEU A 254 -19.98 -3.58 1.61
N ASP A 255 -20.87 -3.77 0.63
CA ASP A 255 -22.20 -4.37 0.86
C ASP A 255 -22.11 -5.83 1.29
N ALA A 256 -21.08 -6.54 0.85
CA ALA A 256 -20.76 -7.89 1.31
C ALA A 256 -20.14 -7.93 2.71
N GLY A 257 -19.84 -6.77 3.31
CA GLY A 257 -19.28 -6.67 4.66
C GLY A 257 -17.77 -6.89 4.72
N VAL A 258 -17.04 -6.79 3.58
CA VAL A 258 -15.58 -6.83 3.57
C VAL A 258 -15.05 -5.56 4.24
N PRO A 259 -14.12 -5.65 5.23
CA PRO A 259 -13.45 -4.47 5.77
C PRO A 259 -12.61 -3.79 4.68
N ILE A 260 -12.78 -2.48 4.49
CA ILE A 260 -12.11 -1.74 3.40
C ILE A 260 -11.49 -0.45 3.93
N THR A 261 -10.25 -0.20 3.54
CA THR A 261 -9.60 1.12 3.59
C THR A 261 -9.28 1.60 2.18
N ILE A 262 -9.01 2.90 2.04
CA ILE A 262 -8.48 3.46 0.79
C ILE A 262 -7.03 3.84 1.01
N GLY A 263 -6.15 3.37 0.11
CA GLY A 263 -4.74 3.70 0.07
C GLY A 263 -4.38 4.57 -1.13
N THR A 264 -3.23 5.22 -1.07
CA THR A 264 -2.71 6.07 -2.15
C THR A 264 -1.91 5.30 -3.19
N ASP A 265 -1.36 4.14 -2.80
CA ASP A 265 -0.44 3.35 -3.62
C ASP A 265 0.81 4.19 -4.01
N ASP A 266 1.10 4.35 -5.27
CA ASP A 266 2.15 5.21 -5.82
C ASP A 266 1.58 6.60 -6.14
N LEU A 267 1.36 7.44 -5.12
CA LEU A 267 0.73 8.77 -5.24
C LEU A 267 1.40 9.65 -6.30
N LEU A 268 2.70 9.49 -6.51
CA LEU A 268 3.47 10.19 -7.53
C LEU A 268 2.86 10.04 -8.93
N PHE A 269 2.32 8.86 -9.24
CA PHE A 269 1.72 8.57 -10.55
C PHE A 269 0.21 8.81 -10.56
N PHE A 270 -0.47 8.49 -9.47
CA PHE A 270 -1.93 8.48 -9.43
C PHE A 270 -2.54 9.80 -8.96
N ASP A 271 -1.75 10.68 -8.33
CA ASP A 271 -2.05 12.08 -7.99
C ASP A 271 -3.34 12.31 -7.17
N HIS A 272 -3.82 11.28 -6.46
CA HIS A 272 -5.03 11.36 -5.65
C HIS A 272 -4.77 10.84 -4.24
N SER A 273 -4.72 11.78 -3.27
CA SER A 273 -4.66 11.46 -1.84
C SER A 273 -5.87 10.64 -1.38
N VAL A 274 -5.81 10.04 -0.20
CA VAL A 274 -6.94 9.29 0.37
C VAL A 274 -8.21 10.12 0.39
N SER A 275 -8.13 11.38 0.86
CA SER A 275 -9.26 12.30 0.90
C SER A 275 -9.84 12.58 -0.49
N ARG A 276 -9.00 12.77 -1.49
CA ARG A 276 -9.43 13.02 -2.87
C ARG A 276 -10.12 11.81 -3.48
N GLN A 277 -9.58 10.61 -3.26
CA GLN A 277 -10.20 9.38 -3.76
C GLN A 277 -11.59 9.15 -3.14
N VAL A 278 -11.71 9.35 -1.81
CA VAL A 278 -13.01 9.25 -1.12
C VAL A 278 -14.02 10.25 -1.69
N LEU A 279 -13.61 11.51 -1.85
CA LEU A 279 -14.48 12.54 -2.43
C LEU A 279 -14.93 12.16 -3.85
N ASN A 280 -14.02 11.75 -4.72
CA ASN A 280 -14.32 11.37 -6.09
C ASN A 280 -15.36 10.24 -6.15
N LEU A 281 -15.21 9.20 -5.32
CA LEU A 281 -16.18 8.10 -5.27
C LEU A 281 -17.58 8.55 -4.81
N VAL A 282 -17.64 9.50 -3.88
CA VAL A 282 -18.93 10.09 -3.43
C VAL A 282 -19.54 10.98 -4.52
N GLU A 283 -18.75 11.84 -5.17
CA GLU A 283 -19.23 12.71 -6.26
C GLU A 283 -19.74 11.92 -7.46
N LEU A 284 -19.07 10.83 -7.80
CA LEU A 284 -19.46 9.88 -8.85
C LEU A 284 -20.61 8.95 -8.40
N LYS A 285 -21.07 9.05 -7.14
CA LYS A 285 -22.13 8.20 -6.56
C LYS A 285 -21.80 6.71 -6.56
N VAL A 286 -20.52 6.35 -6.57
CA VAL A 286 -20.07 4.96 -6.41
C VAL A 286 -20.32 4.50 -4.97
N ILE A 287 -20.04 5.39 -4.01
CA ILE A 287 -20.36 5.19 -2.59
C ILE A 287 -21.17 6.36 -2.05
N THR A 288 -21.85 6.13 -0.92
CA THR A 288 -22.55 7.19 -0.18
C THR A 288 -21.60 7.88 0.81
N GLU A 289 -21.99 9.07 1.31
CA GLU A 289 -21.27 9.72 2.43
C GLU A 289 -21.20 8.82 3.68
N GLY A 290 -22.24 8.01 3.92
CA GLY A 290 -22.24 7.03 5.00
C GLY A 290 -21.26 5.88 4.79
N ASP A 291 -21.07 5.44 3.56
CA ASP A 291 -20.05 4.44 3.22
C ASP A 291 -18.64 5.03 3.38
N ALA A 292 -18.44 6.28 2.96
CA ALA A 292 -17.19 7.01 3.16
C ALA A 292 -16.82 7.09 4.64
N ASP A 293 -17.78 7.42 5.51
CA ASP A 293 -17.57 7.43 6.97
C ASP A 293 -17.15 6.06 7.53
N LYS A 294 -17.70 4.95 6.98
CA LYS A 294 -17.31 3.60 7.37
C LYS A 294 -15.87 3.30 6.96
N ILE A 295 -15.50 3.61 5.70
CA ILE A 295 -14.14 3.41 5.18
C ILE A 295 -13.12 4.16 6.04
N LEU A 296 -13.38 5.44 6.33
CA LEU A 296 -12.45 6.27 7.10
C LEU A 296 -12.28 5.76 8.54
N ARG A 297 -13.33 5.20 9.16
CA ARG A 297 -13.26 4.64 10.52
C ARG A 297 -12.62 3.27 10.58
N GLU A 298 -12.78 2.43 9.56
CA GLU A 298 -12.26 1.05 9.53
C GLU A 298 -10.75 1.01 9.78
N GLY A 299 -10.01 1.96 9.19
CA GLY A 299 -8.58 2.02 9.35
C GLY A 299 -8.10 2.47 10.74
N ILE A 300 -8.94 3.15 11.53
CA ILE A 300 -8.55 3.75 12.81
C ILE A 300 -8.93 2.89 13.99
N CYS A 301 -10.02 2.12 13.90
CA CYS A 301 -10.40 1.19 14.96
C CYS A 301 -9.35 0.06 15.04
N PRO A 302 -8.79 -0.23 16.25
CA PRO A 302 -7.85 -1.34 16.39
C PRO A 302 -8.53 -2.64 15.99
N THR A 303 -8.04 -3.29 14.95
CA THR A 303 -8.43 -4.65 14.60
C THR A 303 -8.06 -5.58 15.75
N ILE A 304 -9.01 -6.42 16.20
CA ILE A 304 -8.75 -7.42 17.23
C ILE A 304 -7.65 -8.35 16.73
N PRO A 305 -6.53 -8.54 17.49
CA PRO A 305 -5.45 -9.41 17.04
C PRO A 305 -5.95 -10.82 16.69
N SER A 306 -5.36 -11.42 15.67
CA SER A 306 -5.71 -12.78 15.18
C SER A 306 -5.53 -13.89 16.23
N SER A 307 -4.78 -13.62 17.33
CA SER A 307 -4.60 -14.55 18.45
C SER A 307 -5.85 -14.84 19.27
N ALA A 308 -6.99 -14.23 18.94
CA ALA A 308 -8.28 -14.48 19.57
C ALA A 308 -9.25 -15.26 18.64
N ARG A 309 -8.74 -15.86 17.54
CA ARG A 309 -9.52 -16.64 16.57
C ARG A 309 -9.31 -18.14 16.71
#